data_3a254d4cdba534b8c0569ff8c9fe459e
#
_entry.id   3a254d4cdba534b8c0569ff8c9fe459e
#
_cell.length_a   1.000
_cell.length_b   1.000
_cell.length_c   1.000
_cell.angle_alpha   90.00
_cell.angle_beta   90.00
_cell.angle_gamma   90.00
#
_symmetry.space_group_name_H-M   'P 1'
#
loop_
_entity.id
_entity.type
_entity.pdbx_description
1 polymer ?
#
loop_
_entity_poly.entity_id
_entity_poly.type
_entity_poly.pdbx_seq_one_letter_code
_entity_poly.pdbx_strand_id
1 'polypeptide(L)'
;MTDVAQGLLDTSVIIDHDIVDADRLPAQAGISAVTLAELSAGPHTTADPAERSRRQDRLQWAAATFEPYPLDADAARAYGRVVAAVRASGRRERSRVADLLVAATAVANDLPLFTRNPDDLAHLGDVVEVHAV
;
A
#
# COMPACT_ATOMS: atom_id res chain seq x y z
N MET A 1 -13.69 -14.57 -6.77
CA MET A 1 -12.94 -13.71 -7.71
C MET A 1 -13.43 -12.28 -7.58
N THR A 2 -12.52 -11.33 -7.50
CA THR A 2 -12.90 -9.93 -7.45
C THR A 2 -13.25 -9.41 -8.85
N ASP A 3 -14.25 -8.52 -8.94
CA ASP A 3 -14.65 -7.87 -10.19
C ASP A 3 -13.87 -6.58 -10.45
N VAL A 4 -12.94 -6.21 -9.56
CA VAL A 4 -12.17 -4.98 -9.68
C VAL A 4 -11.09 -5.13 -10.75
N ALA A 5 -11.12 -4.25 -11.77
CA ALA A 5 -10.18 -4.31 -12.88
C ALA A 5 -8.77 -3.88 -12.48
N GLN A 6 -8.65 -2.78 -11.73
CA GLN A 6 -7.36 -2.21 -11.31
C GLN A 6 -7.40 -1.87 -9.82
N GLY A 7 -6.26 -1.97 -9.16
CA GLY A 7 -6.15 -1.61 -7.76
C GLY A 7 -4.72 -1.43 -7.32
N LEU A 8 -4.54 -0.65 -6.28
CA LEU A 8 -3.24 -0.45 -5.63
C LEU A 8 -3.14 -1.39 -4.44
N LEU A 9 -2.02 -2.10 -4.34
CA LEU A 9 -1.75 -2.99 -3.21
C LEU A 9 -1.00 -2.23 -2.13
N ASP A 10 -1.56 -2.26 -0.92
CA ASP A 10 -0.85 -1.79 0.27
C ASP A 10 0.39 -2.67 0.52
N THR A 11 1.39 -2.12 1.19
CA THR A 11 2.63 -2.85 1.50
C THR A 11 2.36 -4.18 2.22
N SER A 12 1.34 -4.23 3.08
CA SER A 12 0.95 -5.45 3.79
C SER A 12 0.62 -6.62 2.84
N VAL A 13 0.04 -6.34 1.67
CA VAL A 13 -0.29 -7.36 0.67
C VAL A 13 0.98 -7.91 0.03
N ILE A 14 1.96 -7.06 -0.22
CA ILE A 14 3.24 -7.48 -0.80
C ILE A 14 4.03 -8.33 0.21
N ILE A 15 4.03 -7.95 1.47
CA ILE A 15 4.69 -8.71 2.53
C ILE A 15 4.11 -10.14 2.63
N ASP A 16 2.81 -10.27 2.49
CA ASP A 16 2.09 -11.54 2.62
C ASP A 16 1.72 -12.17 1.28
N HIS A 17 2.37 -11.77 0.17
CA HIS A 17 1.95 -12.19 -1.18
C HIS A 17 1.90 -13.71 -1.36
N ASP A 18 2.69 -14.46 -0.60
CA ASP A 18 2.74 -15.93 -0.68
C ASP A 18 1.48 -16.59 -0.11
N ILE A 19 0.76 -15.90 0.78
CA ILE A 19 -0.39 -16.45 1.50
C ILE A 19 -1.70 -15.75 1.16
N VAL A 20 -1.66 -14.69 0.38
CA VAL A 20 -2.86 -13.96 -0.05
C VAL A 20 -3.63 -14.79 -1.07
N ASP A 21 -4.96 -14.82 -0.92
CA ASP A 21 -5.85 -15.43 -1.90
C ASP A 21 -5.86 -14.57 -3.17
N ALA A 22 -5.32 -15.11 -4.27
CA ALA A 22 -5.23 -14.43 -5.55
C ALA A 22 -6.61 -14.01 -6.08
N ASP A 23 -7.68 -14.72 -5.72
CA ASP A 23 -9.04 -14.38 -6.13
C ASP A 23 -9.55 -13.09 -5.51
N ARG A 24 -8.91 -12.60 -4.46
CA ARG A 24 -9.24 -11.34 -3.80
C ARG A 24 -8.49 -10.14 -4.35
N LEU A 25 -7.52 -10.37 -5.24
CA LEU A 25 -6.72 -9.32 -5.84
C LEU A 25 -7.41 -8.73 -7.06
N PRO A 26 -7.09 -7.48 -7.42
CA PRO A 26 -7.59 -6.91 -8.69
C PRO A 26 -6.97 -7.61 -9.88
N ALA A 27 -7.62 -7.52 -11.04
CA ALA A 27 -7.10 -8.11 -12.27
C ALA A 27 -5.74 -7.52 -12.65
N GLN A 28 -5.57 -6.22 -12.46
CA GLN A 28 -4.30 -5.51 -12.62
C GLN A 28 -3.92 -4.85 -11.30
N ALA A 29 -2.89 -5.36 -10.67
CA ALA A 29 -2.41 -4.86 -9.40
C ALA A 29 -1.20 -3.95 -9.61
N GLY A 30 -1.12 -2.87 -8.83
CA GLY A 30 0.02 -1.98 -8.81
C GLY A 30 0.49 -1.73 -7.39
N ILE A 31 1.66 -1.12 -7.25
CA ILE A 31 2.19 -0.66 -5.97
C ILE A 31 2.58 0.81 -6.07
N SER A 32 2.70 1.48 -4.94
CA SER A 32 3.21 2.85 -4.87
C SER A 32 4.73 2.88 -4.77
N ALA A 33 5.33 4.01 -5.14
CA ALA A 33 6.75 4.26 -4.89
C ALA A 33 7.07 4.22 -3.38
N VAL A 34 6.11 4.58 -2.53
CA VAL A 34 6.26 4.49 -1.07
C VAL A 34 6.41 3.03 -0.63
N THR A 35 5.60 2.14 -1.18
CA THR A 35 5.74 0.70 -0.93
C THR A 35 7.12 0.20 -1.37
N LEU A 36 7.59 0.61 -2.55
CA LEU A 36 8.93 0.25 -3.00
C LEU A 36 10.01 0.76 -2.04
N ALA A 37 9.84 1.98 -1.50
CA ALA A 37 10.77 2.52 -0.50
C ALA A 37 10.79 1.69 0.78
N GLU A 38 9.62 1.27 1.27
CA GLU A 38 9.52 0.41 2.45
C GLU A 38 10.18 -0.95 2.21
N LEU A 39 9.95 -1.55 1.04
CA LEU A 39 10.57 -2.82 0.68
C LEU A 39 12.09 -2.70 0.54
N SER A 40 12.57 -1.56 0.03
CA SER A 40 14.00 -1.29 -0.13
C SER A 40 14.70 -1.13 1.23
N ALA A 41 14.00 -0.55 2.21
CA ALA A 41 14.52 -0.41 3.57
C ALA A 41 14.53 -1.75 4.33
N GLY A 42 13.63 -2.65 4.01
CA GLY A 42 13.41 -3.90 4.76
C GLY A 42 14.65 -4.72 5.04
N PRO A 43 15.52 -5.02 4.04
CA PRO A 43 16.74 -5.80 4.29
C PRO A 43 17.71 -5.15 5.27
N HIS A 44 17.65 -3.82 5.42
CA HIS A 44 18.56 -3.03 6.26
C HIS A 44 18.02 -2.85 7.68
N THR A 45 16.80 -3.31 7.98
CA THR A 45 16.15 -3.10 9.28
C THR A 45 16.05 -4.38 10.11
N THR A 46 16.75 -5.44 9.71
CA THR A 46 16.84 -6.68 10.47
C THR A 46 18.28 -7.10 10.62
N ALA A 47 18.64 -7.67 11.77
CA ALA A 47 19.95 -8.24 12.03
C ALA A 47 20.00 -9.75 11.68
N ASP A 48 18.84 -10.38 11.48
CA ASP A 48 18.76 -11.80 11.15
C ASP A 48 19.11 -12.04 9.68
N PRO A 49 20.17 -12.81 9.35
CA PRO A 49 20.57 -13.05 7.97
C PRO A 49 19.50 -13.76 7.13
N ALA A 50 18.76 -14.70 7.72
CA ALA A 50 17.69 -15.40 7.01
C ALA A 50 16.53 -14.48 6.67
N GLU A 51 16.14 -13.62 7.61
CA GLU A 51 15.10 -12.61 7.36
C GLU A 51 15.54 -11.58 6.34
N ARG A 52 16.81 -11.16 6.40
CA ARG A 52 17.37 -10.23 5.40
C ARG A 52 17.28 -10.82 4.00
N SER A 53 17.60 -12.09 3.84
CA SER A 53 17.54 -12.79 2.56
C SER A 53 16.10 -12.83 2.03
N ARG A 54 15.11 -13.15 2.88
CA ARG A 54 13.70 -13.15 2.51
C ARG A 54 13.23 -11.77 2.05
N ARG A 55 13.63 -10.72 2.76
CA ARG A 55 13.27 -9.34 2.43
C ARG A 55 13.92 -8.89 1.12
N GLN A 56 15.15 -9.33 0.88
CA GLN A 56 15.85 -9.05 -0.38
C GLN A 56 15.16 -9.73 -1.56
N ASP A 57 14.76 -10.99 -1.41
CA ASP A 57 14.02 -11.71 -2.44
C ASP A 57 12.69 -11.04 -2.76
N ARG A 58 11.97 -10.61 -1.72
CA ARG A 58 10.70 -9.90 -1.88
C ARG A 58 10.88 -8.59 -2.61
N LEU A 59 11.89 -7.81 -2.26
CA LEU A 59 12.23 -6.56 -2.94
C LEU A 59 12.51 -6.80 -4.42
N GLN A 60 13.35 -7.78 -4.74
CA GLN A 60 13.70 -8.11 -6.12
C GLN A 60 12.47 -8.52 -6.92
N TRP A 61 11.62 -9.37 -6.34
CA TRP A 61 10.38 -9.79 -6.98
C TRP A 61 9.46 -8.60 -7.27
N ALA A 62 9.24 -7.75 -6.29
CA ALA A 62 8.35 -6.59 -6.45
C ALA A 62 8.89 -5.60 -7.49
N ALA A 63 10.19 -5.31 -7.45
CA ALA A 63 10.82 -4.41 -8.41
C ALA A 63 10.77 -4.95 -9.85
N ALA A 64 10.84 -6.26 -10.02
CA ALA A 64 10.74 -6.90 -11.34
C ALA A 64 9.29 -7.01 -11.83
N THR A 65 8.32 -7.04 -10.92
CA THR A 65 6.91 -7.31 -11.24
C THR A 65 6.12 -6.04 -11.50
N PHE A 66 6.39 -4.95 -10.76
CA PHE A 66 5.59 -3.75 -10.78
C PHE A 66 6.37 -2.53 -11.27
N GLU A 67 5.71 -1.69 -12.05
CA GLU A 67 6.13 -0.32 -12.31
C GLU A 67 5.45 0.56 -11.27
N PRO A 68 6.18 1.14 -10.29
CA PRO A 68 5.54 1.83 -9.17
C PRO A 68 4.85 3.13 -9.60
N TYR A 69 3.67 3.38 -9.04
CA TYR A 69 3.04 4.70 -9.15
C TYR A 69 3.86 5.71 -8.34
N PRO A 70 4.24 6.84 -8.94
CA PRO A 70 5.08 7.83 -8.26
C PRO A 70 4.34 8.57 -7.15
N LEU A 71 5.09 9.03 -6.16
CA LEU A 71 4.60 10.02 -5.21
C LEU A 71 4.82 11.41 -5.82
N ASP A 72 4.00 11.74 -6.79
CA ASP A 72 4.07 12.99 -7.53
C ASP A 72 3.29 14.12 -6.84
N ALA A 73 3.16 15.27 -7.51
CA ALA A 73 2.45 16.42 -6.96
C ALA A 73 0.97 16.12 -6.70
N ASP A 74 0.33 15.34 -7.56
CA ASP A 74 -1.08 14.96 -7.37
C ASP A 74 -1.24 14.07 -6.13
N ALA A 75 -0.36 13.10 -5.94
CA ALA A 75 -0.35 12.26 -4.75
C ALA A 75 -0.06 13.08 -3.48
N ALA A 76 0.87 14.03 -3.56
CA ALA A 76 1.19 14.92 -2.45
C ALA A 76 -0.03 15.77 -2.05
N ARG A 77 -0.76 16.31 -3.02
CA ARG A 77 -1.99 17.06 -2.75
C ARG A 77 -3.10 16.17 -2.18
N ALA A 78 -3.24 14.95 -2.70
CA ALA A 78 -4.21 13.98 -2.19
C ALA A 78 -3.94 13.62 -0.72
N TYR A 79 -2.69 13.66 -0.29
CA TYR A 79 -2.32 13.42 1.11
C TYR A 79 -3.06 14.37 2.06
N GLY A 80 -3.27 15.62 1.67
CA GLY A 80 -4.04 16.58 2.47
C GLY A 80 -5.46 16.08 2.72
N ARG A 81 -6.14 15.53 1.71
CA ARG A 81 -7.48 14.96 1.86
C ARG A 81 -7.48 13.72 2.75
N VAL A 82 -6.46 12.90 2.64
CA VAL A 82 -6.31 11.70 3.48
C VAL A 82 -6.13 12.12 4.95
N VAL A 83 -5.26 13.09 5.22
CA VAL A 83 -5.05 13.61 6.58
C VAL A 83 -6.34 14.21 7.15
N ALA A 84 -7.08 14.95 6.34
CA ALA A 84 -8.37 15.50 6.76
C ALA A 84 -9.35 14.40 7.19
N ALA A 85 -9.43 13.31 6.45
CA ALA A 85 -10.26 12.15 6.79
C ALA A 85 -9.81 11.47 8.09
N VAL A 86 -8.49 11.33 8.28
CA VAL A 86 -7.92 10.76 9.51
C VAL A 86 -8.33 11.59 10.73
N ARG A 87 -8.13 12.89 10.64
CA ARG A 87 -8.45 13.82 11.75
C ARG A 87 -9.94 13.90 12.03
N ALA A 88 -10.78 13.87 10.99
CA ALA A 88 -12.23 13.84 11.15
C ALA A 88 -12.70 12.60 11.91
N SER A 89 -11.96 11.48 11.83
CA SER A 89 -12.24 10.26 12.57
C SER A 89 -11.72 10.27 14.01
N GLY A 90 -11.04 11.34 14.44
CA GLY A 90 -10.42 11.45 15.76
C GLY A 90 -9.06 10.78 15.87
N ARG A 91 -8.51 10.32 14.74
CA ARG A 91 -7.19 9.66 14.69
C ARG A 91 -6.10 10.67 14.38
N ARG A 92 -4.85 10.19 14.41
CA ARG A 92 -3.67 11.00 14.10
C ARG A 92 -2.83 10.34 13.03
N GLU A 93 -2.29 11.15 12.12
CA GLU A 93 -1.49 10.70 10.98
C GLU A 93 -0.06 10.29 11.35
N ARG A 94 0.49 10.76 12.46
CA ARG A 94 1.93 10.67 12.79
C ARG A 94 2.50 9.26 12.82
N SER A 95 1.73 8.28 13.28
CA SER A 95 2.21 6.91 13.40
C SER A 95 2.02 6.10 12.13
N ARG A 96 1.46 6.70 11.08
CA ARG A 96 1.01 5.99 9.89
C ARG A 96 1.30 6.71 8.59
N VAL A 97 2.33 7.58 8.59
CA VAL A 97 2.61 8.43 7.43
C VAL A 97 2.80 7.61 6.16
N ALA A 98 3.57 6.52 6.22
CA ALA A 98 3.79 5.68 5.04
C ALA A 98 2.48 5.09 4.50
N ASP A 99 1.66 4.50 5.37
CA ASP A 99 0.36 3.93 4.97
C ASP A 99 -0.54 4.99 4.35
N LEU A 100 -0.54 6.20 4.90
CA LEU A 100 -1.37 7.29 4.40
C LEU A 100 -0.86 7.85 3.08
N LEU A 101 0.45 7.82 2.83
CA LEU A 101 1.03 8.18 1.54
C LEU A 101 0.69 7.14 0.47
N VAL A 102 0.63 5.86 0.83
CA VAL A 102 0.13 4.81 -0.07
C VAL A 102 -1.33 5.09 -0.42
N ALA A 103 -2.17 5.39 0.57
CA ALA A 103 -3.57 5.74 0.34
C ALA A 103 -3.71 6.99 -0.54
N ALA A 104 -2.88 8.01 -0.32
CA ALA A 104 -2.86 9.22 -1.14
C ALA A 104 -2.52 8.92 -2.60
N THR A 105 -1.60 8.00 -2.84
CA THR A 105 -1.26 7.54 -4.20
C THR A 105 -2.46 6.88 -4.87
N ALA A 106 -3.20 6.06 -4.14
CA ALA A 106 -4.43 5.44 -4.64
C ALA A 106 -5.49 6.50 -4.99
N VAL A 107 -5.69 7.48 -4.11
CA VAL A 107 -6.63 8.59 -4.35
C VAL A 107 -6.26 9.37 -5.61
N ALA A 108 -4.98 9.73 -5.76
CA ALA A 108 -4.50 10.52 -6.89
C ALA A 108 -4.68 9.81 -8.24
N ASN A 109 -4.65 8.47 -8.23
CA ASN A 109 -4.77 7.65 -9.44
C ASN A 109 -6.17 7.04 -9.59
N ASP A 110 -7.10 7.41 -8.72
CA ASP A 110 -8.48 6.92 -8.72
C ASP A 110 -8.54 5.38 -8.69
N LEU A 111 -7.73 4.80 -7.81
CA LEU A 111 -7.63 3.35 -7.62
C LEU A 111 -8.17 2.94 -6.26
N PRO A 112 -8.88 1.80 -6.18
CA PRO A 112 -9.16 1.19 -4.88
C PRO A 112 -7.88 0.67 -4.24
N LEU A 113 -7.85 0.64 -2.91
CA LEU A 113 -6.72 0.20 -2.12
C LEU A 113 -7.01 -1.18 -1.52
N PHE A 114 -6.13 -2.14 -1.78
CA PHE A 114 -6.22 -3.50 -1.27
C PHE A 114 -5.24 -3.66 -0.11
N THR A 115 -5.72 -4.18 1.02
CA THR A 115 -4.94 -4.27 2.26
C THR A 115 -5.25 -5.53 3.05
N ARG A 116 -4.25 -6.00 3.82
CA ARG A 116 -4.42 -7.06 4.81
C ARG A 116 -5.01 -6.52 6.12
N ASN A 117 -5.03 -5.20 6.31
CA ASN A 117 -5.42 -4.52 7.53
C ASN A 117 -6.58 -3.55 7.27
N PRO A 118 -7.75 -4.04 6.84
CA PRO A 118 -8.85 -3.16 6.44
C PRO A 118 -9.37 -2.29 7.59
N ASP A 119 -9.31 -2.78 8.83
CA ASP A 119 -9.78 -2.02 10.00
C ASP A 119 -8.94 -0.76 10.25
N ASP A 120 -7.65 -0.82 9.91
CA ASP A 120 -6.75 0.31 10.06
C ASP A 120 -7.02 1.44 9.08
N LEU A 121 -7.71 1.14 7.97
CA LEU A 121 -7.97 2.08 6.88
C LEU A 121 -9.46 2.34 6.65
N ALA A 122 -10.34 1.70 7.42
CA ALA A 122 -11.79 1.80 7.23
C ALA A 122 -12.31 3.24 7.31
N HIS A 123 -11.66 4.08 8.14
CA HIS A 123 -12.03 5.50 8.29
C HIS A 123 -11.71 6.35 7.05
N LEU A 124 -11.01 5.80 6.07
CA LEU A 124 -10.71 6.48 4.79
C LEU A 124 -11.75 6.19 3.70
N GLY A 125 -12.84 5.47 4.03
CA GLY A 125 -13.83 5.03 3.04
C GLY A 125 -14.48 6.15 2.22
N ASP A 126 -14.49 7.39 2.72
CA ASP A 126 -15.03 8.54 1.99
C ASP A 126 -14.07 9.08 0.92
N VAL A 127 -12.78 8.75 0.99
CA VAL A 127 -11.77 9.26 0.05
C VAL A 127 -11.15 8.16 -0.81
N VAL A 128 -11.15 6.91 -0.34
CA VAL A 128 -10.61 5.77 -1.08
C VAL A 128 -11.43 4.51 -0.78
N GLU A 129 -11.71 3.73 -1.81
CA GLU A 129 -12.37 2.43 -1.63
C GLU A 129 -11.35 1.44 -1.10
N VAL A 130 -11.66 0.78 0.03
CA VAL A 130 -10.76 -0.15 0.71
C VAL A 130 -11.30 -1.57 0.58
N HIS A 131 -10.47 -2.48 0.09
CA HIS A 131 -10.78 -3.90 -0.05
C HIS A 131 -9.88 -4.73 0.86
N ALA A 132 -10.48 -5.65 1.60
CA ALA A 132 -9.74 -6.64 2.40
C ALA A 132 -9.21 -7.77 1.52
N VAL A 133 -8.03 -8.22 1.83
CA VAL A 133 -7.38 -9.32 1.10
C VAL A 133 -7.02 -10.45 2.07
#